data_3d85781b6bdc5393cedf55d4b936bec6
#
_entry.id   3d85781b6bdc5393cedf55d4b936bec6
#
_cell.length_a   1.000
_cell.length_b   1.000
_cell.length_c   1.000
_cell.angle_alpha   90.00
_cell.angle_beta   90.00
_cell.angle_gamma   90.00
#
_symmetry.space_group_name_H-M   'P 1'
#
loop_
_entity.id
_entity.type
_entity.pdbx_description
1 polymer ?
#
loop_
_entity_poly.entity_id
_entity_poly.type
_entity_poly.pdbx_seq_one_letter_code
_entity_poly.pdbx_strand_id
1 'polypeptide(L)'
;MPHRHWAFSIPRVLRGLFERERALLSLLSQTAYASILKTFQALLGREDIRPGCVFSLQTFGAYGANFNPHCHGLVTDGAFSADGIFLPLPSLDASAVMEAFRRMLLLRLHRAERLSESFMQNLLSWVHSGFSVYAGPPVDAAEIASLESQARYITRPALAMDALRELDDGRLAIETPYNPCRPCFSLWLFQFPP
;
A
#
# COMPACT_ATOMS: atom_id res chain seq x y z
N MET A 1 -8.66 -19.88 -8.59
CA MET A 1 -9.34 -18.80 -7.85
C MET A 1 -8.81 -17.46 -8.32
N PRO A 2 -9.63 -16.46 -8.53
CA PRO A 2 -9.17 -15.14 -8.97
C PRO A 2 -8.46 -14.38 -7.85
N HIS A 3 -7.59 -13.44 -8.26
CA HIS A 3 -6.85 -12.54 -7.36
C HIS A 3 -7.02 -11.10 -7.80
N ARG A 4 -6.86 -10.17 -6.86
CA ARG A 4 -6.81 -8.72 -7.13
C ARG A 4 -5.52 -8.11 -6.64
N HIS A 5 -5.03 -7.16 -7.40
CA HIS A 5 -4.00 -6.24 -6.92
C HIS A 5 -4.64 -5.15 -6.07
N TRP A 6 -4.07 -4.93 -4.90
CA TRP A 6 -4.45 -3.86 -3.97
C TRP A 6 -3.29 -2.90 -3.75
N ALA A 7 -3.61 -1.62 -3.54
CA ALA A 7 -2.64 -0.63 -3.09
C ALA A 7 -3.26 0.25 -1.99
N PHE A 8 -2.53 0.42 -0.90
CA PHE A 8 -2.93 1.19 0.28
C PHE A 8 -1.95 2.32 0.50
N SER A 9 -2.44 3.55 0.54
CA SER A 9 -1.63 4.75 0.79
C SER A 9 -2.16 5.53 1.97
N ILE A 10 -1.25 6.23 2.65
CA ILE A 10 -1.56 7.09 3.78
C ILE A 10 -1.40 8.57 3.44
N PRO A 11 -2.12 9.47 4.11
CA PRO A 11 -2.03 10.90 3.89
C PRO A 11 -0.62 11.43 4.18
N ARG A 12 -0.25 12.48 3.44
CA ARG A 12 1.08 13.10 3.55
C ARG A 12 1.45 13.50 4.99
N VAL A 13 0.45 13.97 5.76
CA VAL A 13 0.64 14.41 7.15
C VAL A 13 1.15 13.30 8.08
N LEU A 14 0.86 12.03 7.77
CA LEU A 14 1.33 10.89 8.55
C LEU A 14 2.69 10.35 8.11
N ARG A 15 3.16 10.66 6.90
CA ARG A 15 4.38 10.05 6.34
C ARG A 15 5.62 10.29 7.20
N GLY A 16 5.79 11.50 7.71
CA GLY A 16 6.92 11.84 8.59
C GLY A 16 6.96 11.02 9.89
N LEU A 17 5.81 10.52 10.36
CA LEU A 17 5.78 9.60 11.51
C LEU A 17 6.41 8.25 11.14
N PHE A 18 6.03 7.68 9.99
CA PHE A 18 6.57 6.41 9.48
C PHE A 18 8.04 6.51 9.03
N GLU A 19 8.49 7.70 8.66
CA GLU A 19 9.88 7.97 8.33
C GLU A 19 10.76 7.92 9.57
N ARG A 20 10.33 8.55 10.66
CA ARG A 20 11.03 8.55 11.95
C ARG A 20 10.97 7.21 12.68
N GLU A 21 9.86 6.48 12.56
CA GLU A 21 9.64 5.21 13.25
C GLU A 21 9.30 4.11 12.24
N ARG A 22 10.34 3.51 11.67
CA ARG A 22 10.23 2.48 10.61
C ARG A 22 9.47 1.23 11.05
N ALA A 23 9.42 0.93 12.35
CA ALA A 23 8.62 -0.18 12.90
C ALA A 23 7.14 -0.06 12.57
N LEU A 24 6.62 1.16 12.36
CA LEU A 24 5.23 1.41 11.98
C LEU A 24 4.88 0.90 10.56
N LEU A 25 5.87 0.61 9.71
CA LEU A 25 5.62 0.04 8.38
C LEU A 25 4.94 -1.32 8.46
N SER A 26 5.28 -2.14 9.47
CA SER A 26 4.59 -3.41 9.69
C SER A 26 3.13 -3.21 10.12
N LEU A 27 2.84 -2.13 10.87
CA LEU A 27 1.48 -1.77 11.25
C LEU A 27 0.62 -1.40 10.03
N LEU A 28 1.24 -0.81 8.99
CA LEU A 28 0.57 -0.45 7.75
C LEU A 28 0.04 -1.70 7.03
N SER A 29 0.89 -2.71 6.78
CA SER A 29 0.48 -3.95 6.11
C SER A 29 -0.49 -4.80 6.94
N GLN A 30 -0.28 -4.88 8.26
CA GLN A 30 -1.22 -5.55 9.17
C GLN A 30 -2.59 -4.89 9.18
N THR A 31 -2.64 -3.55 9.06
CA THR A 31 -3.92 -2.83 9.02
C THR A 31 -4.60 -2.99 7.66
N ALA A 32 -3.83 -3.01 6.57
CA ALA A 32 -4.36 -3.30 5.25
C ALA A 32 -5.03 -4.67 5.22
N TYR A 33 -4.35 -5.71 5.70
CA TYR A 33 -4.96 -7.05 5.82
C TYR A 33 -6.22 -7.05 6.70
N ALA A 34 -6.14 -6.45 7.87
CA ALA A 34 -7.27 -6.43 8.80
C ALA A 34 -8.50 -5.70 8.24
N SER A 35 -8.28 -4.64 7.43
CA SER A 35 -9.39 -3.92 6.77
C SER A 35 -10.05 -4.76 5.67
N ILE A 36 -9.26 -5.47 4.87
CA ILE A 36 -9.77 -6.43 3.89
C ILE A 36 -10.56 -7.54 4.59
N LEU A 37 -9.96 -8.18 5.61
CA LEU A 37 -10.59 -9.26 6.35
C LEU A 37 -11.95 -8.85 6.92
N LYS A 38 -12.02 -7.71 7.60
CA LYS A 38 -13.27 -7.19 8.18
C LYS A 38 -14.34 -6.91 7.12
N THR A 39 -13.95 -6.34 6.00
CA THR A 39 -14.88 -6.07 4.90
C THR A 39 -15.37 -7.37 4.28
N PHE A 40 -14.48 -8.36 4.05
CA PHE A 40 -14.88 -9.66 3.51
C PHE A 40 -15.79 -10.44 4.46
N GLN A 41 -15.50 -10.40 5.76
CA GLN A 41 -16.36 -10.99 6.80
C GLN A 41 -17.77 -10.39 6.77
N ALA A 42 -17.87 -9.07 6.63
CA ALA A 42 -19.17 -8.38 6.52
C ALA A 42 -19.92 -8.76 5.24
N LEU A 43 -19.21 -8.82 4.09
CA LEU A 43 -19.83 -9.15 2.79
C LEU A 43 -20.29 -10.59 2.70
N LEU A 44 -19.56 -11.53 3.30
CA LEU A 44 -19.88 -12.97 3.28
C LEU A 44 -20.73 -13.42 4.49
N GLY A 45 -20.94 -12.53 5.46
CA GLY A 45 -21.71 -12.84 6.67
C GLY A 45 -21.07 -13.91 7.56
N ARG A 46 -19.73 -14.06 7.50
CA ARG A 46 -18.99 -15.13 8.22
C ARG A 46 -17.74 -14.59 8.89
N GLU A 47 -17.49 -14.96 10.13
CA GLU A 47 -16.31 -14.56 10.92
C GLU A 47 -15.13 -15.56 10.79
N ASP A 48 -15.40 -16.79 10.39
CA ASP A 48 -14.44 -17.90 10.30
C ASP A 48 -13.62 -17.93 9.00
N ILE A 49 -13.73 -16.89 8.18
CA ILE A 49 -13.06 -16.82 6.88
C ILE A 49 -11.72 -16.10 6.95
N ARG A 50 -10.83 -16.43 6.00
CA ARG A 50 -9.52 -15.77 5.81
C ARG A 50 -9.23 -15.59 4.32
N PRO A 51 -9.00 -14.36 3.83
CA PRO A 51 -8.47 -14.15 2.49
C PRO A 51 -7.01 -14.59 2.41
N GLY A 52 -6.61 -15.20 1.31
CA GLY A 52 -5.21 -15.44 0.97
C GLY A 52 -4.57 -14.14 0.50
N CYS A 53 -3.36 -13.82 0.96
CA CYS A 53 -2.71 -12.59 0.55
C CYS A 53 -1.18 -12.63 0.66
N VAL A 54 -0.54 -11.82 -0.19
CA VAL A 54 0.88 -11.44 -0.08
C VAL A 54 0.94 -9.93 -0.14
N PHE A 55 1.63 -9.29 0.81
CA PHE A 55 1.86 -7.85 0.83
C PHE A 55 3.33 -7.50 0.67
N SER A 56 3.59 -6.45 -0.10
CA SER A 56 4.90 -5.81 -0.24
C SER A 56 4.81 -4.36 0.23
N LEU A 57 5.74 -3.96 1.10
CA LEU A 57 5.86 -2.58 1.58
C LEU A 57 6.80 -1.80 0.65
N GLN A 58 6.35 -0.65 0.20
CA GLN A 58 7.16 0.30 -0.55
C GLN A 58 7.19 1.63 0.20
N THR A 59 8.35 2.28 0.18
CA THR A 59 8.58 3.52 0.94
C THR A 59 8.89 4.73 0.06
N PHE A 60 8.96 4.54 -1.27
CA PHE A 60 9.28 5.59 -2.22
C PHE A 60 8.15 5.77 -3.25
N GLY A 61 7.89 7.03 -3.62
CA GLY A 61 6.94 7.36 -4.68
C GLY A 61 7.56 7.17 -6.07
N ALA A 62 6.70 7.20 -7.11
CA ALA A 62 7.08 6.96 -8.50
C ALA A 62 8.11 7.97 -9.08
N TYR A 63 8.35 9.09 -8.40
CA TYR A 63 9.12 10.22 -8.93
C TYR A 63 10.24 10.66 -7.96
N GLY A 64 11.18 9.76 -7.67
CA GLY A 64 12.37 10.12 -6.93
C GLY A 64 12.36 9.73 -5.45
N ALA A 65 13.31 10.28 -4.69
CA ALA A 65 13.58 9.97 -3.28
C ALA A 65 12.52 10.46 -2.29
N ASN A 66 11.31 10.73 -2.74
CA ASN A 66 10.22 11.16 -1.87
C ASN A 66 9.71 9.99 -1.04
N PHE A 67 9.84 10.07 0.28
CA PHE A 67 9.31 9.07 1.20
C PHE A 67 7.78 9.02 1.11
N ASN A 68 7.26 7.89 0.66
CA ASN A 68 5.85 7.64 0.45
C ASN A 68 5.50 6.21 0.87
N PRO A 69 5.32 5.96 2.17
CA PRO A 69 5.02 4.61 2.65
C PRO A 69 3.64 4.18 2.16
N HIS A 70 3.62 3.06 1.47
CA HIS A 70 2.41 2.41 0.95
C HIS A 70 2.65 0.91 0.87
N CYS A 71 1.58 0.13 0.79
CA CYS A 71 1.71 -1.29 0.57
C CYS A 71 0.88 -1.74 -0.63
N HIS A 72 1.47 -2.66 -1.38
CA HIS A 72 0.80 -3.40 -2.43
C HIS A 72 0.48 -4.80 -1.95
N GLY A 73 -0.67 -5.33 -2.34
CA GLY A 73 -1.07 -6.69 -2.02
C GLY A 73 -1.61 -7.42 -3.24
N LEU A 74 -1.31 -8.71 -3.33
CA LEU A 74 -2.03 -9.64 -4.17
C LEU A 74 -2.92 -10.47 -3.24
N VAL A 75 -4.23 -10.34 -3.41
CA VAL A 75 -5.22 -10.91 -2.49
C VAL A 75 -6.23 -11.73 -3.28
N THR A 76 -6.65 -12.88 -2.77
CA THR A 76 -7.73 -13.67 -3.36
C THR A 76 -9.02 -12.85 -3.46
N ASP A 77 -9.77 -12.96 -4.57
CA ASP A 77 -11.07 -12.30 -4.75
C ASP A 77 -12.19 -13.08 -4.07
N GLY A 78 -11.97 -13.37 -2.82
CA GLY A 78 -12.76 -14.20 -1.92
C GLY A 78 -11.95 -14.62 -0.71
N ALA A 79 -12.51 -15.50 0.11
CA ALA A 79 -11.86 -15.98 1.31
C ALA A 79 -12.05 -17.49 1.49
N PHE A 80 -11.18 -18.09 2.27
CA PHE A 80 -11.30 -19.49 2.67
C PHE A 80 -12.01 -19.58 4.03
N SER A 81 -12.97 -20.48 4.14
CA SER A 81 -13.54 -20.90 5.41
C SER A 81 -12.55 -21.78 6.20
N ALA A 82 -12.87 -22.04 7.47
CA ALA A 82 -12.03 -22.85 8.34
C ALA A 82 -11.81 -24.30 7.83
N ASP A 83 -12.76 -24.83 7.07
CA ASP A 83 -12.70 -26.14 6.40
C ASP A 83 -12.04 -26.12 5.02
N GLY A 84 -11.46 -24.97 4.63
CA GLY A 84 -10.68 -24.82 3.39
C GLY A 84 -11.51 -24.55 2.12
N ILE A 85 -12.81 -24.34 2.25
CA ILE A 85 -13.67 -24.02 1.09
C ILE A 85 -13.47 -22.57 0.69
N PHE A 86 -13.22 -22.33 -0.61
CA PHE A 86 -13.13 -20.97 -1.15
C PHE A 86 -14.52 -20.39 -1.41
N LEU A 87 -14.77 -19.21 -0.85
CA LEU A 87 -16.00 -18.43 -0.98
C LEU A 87 -15.69 -17.16 -1.81
N PRO A 88 -16.15 -17.08 -3.06
CA PRO A 88 -15.93 -15.90 -3.90
C PRO A 88 -16.71 -14.70 -3.36
N LEU A 89 -16.21 -13.48 -3.55
CA LEU A 89 -16.95 -12.28 -3.22
C LEU A 89 -18.08 -12.04 -4.22
N PRO A 90 -19.30 -11.68 -3.76
CA PRO A 90 -20.42 -11.34 -4.64
C PRO A 90 -20.19 -10.00 -5.36
N SER A 91 -19.61 -9.05 -4.66
CA SER A 91 -19.25 -7.72 -5.15
C SER A 91 -18.23 -7.11 -4.20
N LEU A 92 -17.49 -6.11 -4.67
CA LEU A 92 -16.50 -5.41 -3.84
C LEU A 92 -16.60 -3.90 -4.07
N ASP A 93 -16.81 -3.16 -2.98
CA ASP A 93 -16.63 -1.72 -2.93
C ASP A 93 -15.32 -1.40 -2.19
N ALA A 94 -14.33 -0.88 -2.92
CA ALA A 94 -13.04 -0.49 -2.35
C ALA A 94 -13.18 0.68 -1.35
N SER A 95 -14.24 1.47 -1.43
CA SER A 95 -14.48 2.58 -0.49
C SER A 95 -14.75 2.08 0.93
N ALA A 96 -15.43 0.94 1.08
CA ALA A 96 -15.67 0.30 2.38
C ALA A 96 -14.35 -0.16 3.02
N VAL A 97 -13.46 -0.77 2.22
CA VAL A 97 -12.12 -1.18 2.68
C VAL A 97 -11.29 0.05 3.04
N MET A 98 -11.36 1.12 2.25
CA MET A 98 -10.63 2.37 2.50
C MET A 98 -11.06 3.01 3.83
N GLU A 99 -12.35 3.08 4.11
CA GLU A 99 -12.84 3.66 5.37
C GLU A 99 -12.49 2.76 6.57
N ALA A 100 -12.57 1.44 6.44
CA ALA A 100 -12.10 0.50 7.45
C ALA A 100 -10.60 0.67 7.72
N PHE A 101 -9.78 0.75 6.66
CA PHE A 101 -8.33 0.97 6.74
C PHE A 101 -7.99 2.27 7.46
N ARG A 102 -8.62 3.39 7.06
CA ARG A 102 -8.45 4.70 7.66
C ARG A 102 -8.71 4.67 9.17
N ARG A 103 -9.89 4.20 9.57
CA ARG A 103 -10.29 4.13 10.98
C ARG A 103 -9.38 3.24 11.80
N MET A 104 -9.09 2.05 11.28
CA MET A 104 -8.26 1.07 11.99
C MET A 104 -6.82 1.57 12.14
N LEU A 105 -6.24 2.19 11.11
CA LEU A 105 -4.87 2.70 11.20
C LEU A 105 -4.77 3.85 12.20
N LEU A 106 -5.67 4.81 12.14
CA LEU A 106 -5.68 5.95 13.07
C LEU A 106 -5.86 5.48 14.52
N LEU A 107 -6.79 4.54 14.76
CA LEU A 107 -7.00 3.98 16.09
C LEU A 107 -5.77 3.20 16.60
N ARG A 108 -5.11 2.43 15.74
CA ARG A 108 -3.89 1.70 16.12
C ARG A 108 -2.73 2.64 16.44
N LEU A 109 -2.55 3.71 15.66
CA LEU A 109 -1.55 4.74 15.93
C LEU A 109 -1.84 5.49 17.23
N HIS A 110 -3.12 5.78 17.51
CA HIS A 110 -3.52 6.38 18.79
C HIS A 110 -3.25 5.45 19.98
N ARG A 111 -3.65 4.18 19.90
CA ARG A 111 -3.37 3.18 20.95
C ARG A 111 -1.88 2.93 21.17
N ALA A 112 -1.06 3.12 20.15
CA ALA A 112 0.39 3.07 20.24
C ALA A 112 1.01 4.38 20.77
N GLU A 113 0.17 5.37 21.17
CA GLU A 113 0.58 6.69 21.67
C GLU A 113 1.37 7.51 20.63
N ARG A 114 1.10 7.30 19.34
CA ARG A 114 1.73 8.02 18.21
C ARG A 114 0.88 9.16 17.68
N LEU A 115 -0.40 9.17 18.02
CA LEU A 115 -1.34 10.25 17.72
C LEU A 115 -2.11 10.62 18.98
N SER A 116 -2.26 11.92 19.24
CA SER A 116 -3.20 12.38 20.25
C SER A 116 -4.65 12.11 19.83
N GLU A 117 -5.55 11.97 20.80
CA GLU A 117 -6.99 11.82 20.53
C GLU A 117 -7.51 12.95 19.65
N SER A 118 -7.17 14.20 20.00
CA SER A 118 -7.62 15.37 19.25
C SER A 118 -7.15 15.37 17.79
N PHE A 119 -5.92 14.95 17.54
CA PHE A 119 -5.39 14.86 16.17
C PHE A 119 -6.01 13.71 15.40
N MET A 120 -6.24 12.56 16.04
CA MET A 120 -6.96 11.44 15.44
C MET A 120 -8.39 11.86 15.03
N GLN A 121 -9.14 12.50 15.92
CA GLN A 121 -10.50 12.98 15.64
C GLN A 121 -10.51 14.01 14.50
N ASN A 122 -9.55 14.93 14.50
CA ASN A 122 -9.38 15.87 13.39
C ASN A 122 -9.17 15.14 12.05
N LEU A 123 -8.27 14.16 11.98
CA LEU A 123 -8.07 13.38 10.77
C LEU A 123 -9.32 12.58 10.35
N LEU A 124 -10.11 12.09 11.31
CA LEU A 124 -11.38 11.41 11.04
C LEU A 124 -12.47 12.34 10.51
N SER A 125 -12.41 13.64 10.80
CA SER A 125 -13.39 14.63 10.30
C SER A 125 -13.11 15.11 8.87
N TRP A 126 -11.94 14.81 8.30
CA TRP A 126 -11.58 15.30 6.97
C TRP A 126 -12.41 14.63 5.87
N VAL A 127 -13.08 15.44 5.05
CA VAL A 127 -13.81 14.96 3.85
C VAL A 127 -12.85 14.35 2.84
N HIS A 128 -11.73 15.02 2.58
CA HIS A 128 -10.64 14.51 1.74
C HIS A 128 -9.50 14.01 2.63
N SER A 129 -9.62 12.79 3.10
CA SER A 129 -8.73 12.24 4.13
C SER A 129 -7.28 12.04 3.68
N GLY A 130 -7.03 11.98 2.37
CA GLY A 130 -5.73 11.63 1.79
C GLY A 130 -5.34 10.15 1.96
N PHE A 131 -6.19 9.33 2.58
CA PHE A 131 -6.11 7.88 2.49
C PHE A 131 -6.59 7.43 1.12
N SER A 132 -5.94 6.43 0.55
CA SER A 132 -6.36 5.84 -0.72
C SER A 132 -6.21 4.33 -0.68
N VAL A 133 -7.24 3.64 -1.14
CA VAL A 133 -7.22 2.20 -1.37
C VAL A 133 -7.68 1.95 -2.79
N TYR A 134 -6.82 1.31 -3.55
CA TYR A 134 -7.11 0.84 -4.90
C TYR A 134 -7.31 -0.67 -4.87
N ALA A 135 -8.36 -1.16 -5.52
CA ALA A 135 -8.60 -2.56 -5.82
C ALA A 135 -8.70 -2.72 -7.34
N GLY A 136 -7.76 -3.43 -7.92
CA GLY A 136 -7.75 -3.73 -9.35
C GLY A 136 -8.89 -4.67 -9.76
N PRO A 137 -9.09 -4.91 -11.06
CA PRO A 137 -10.00 -5.94 -11.54
C PRO A 137 -9.52 -7.32 -11.07
N PRO A 138 -10.43 -8.30 -10.90
CA PRO A 138 -10.04 -9.67 -10.62
C PRO A 138 -9.32 -10.26 -11.83
N VAL A 139 -8.24 -10.99 -11.57
CA VAL A 139 -7.49 -11.76 -12.57
C VAL A 139 -7.69 -13.24 -12.27
N ASP A 140 -8.14 -14.01 -13.26
CA ASP A 140 -8.39 -15.43 -13.09
C ASP A 140 -7.07 -16.21 -12.89
N ALA A 141 -7.15 -17.32 -12.17
CA ALA A 141 -6.00 -18.20 -11.94
C ALA A 141 -5.41 -18.79 -13.24
N ALA A 142 -6.21 -18.89 -14.30
CA ALA A 142 -5.74 -19.35 -15.61
C ALA A 142 -4.88 -18.29 -16.33
N GLU A 143 -4.98 -17.02 -15.94
CA GLU A 143 -4.22 -15.90 -16.51
C GLU A 143 -2.83 -15.77 -15.86
N ILE A 144 -2.01 -16.82 -15.96
CA ILE A 144 -0.71 -16.91 -15.27
C ILE A 144 0.18 -15.72 -15.58
N ALA A 145 0.26 -15.30 -16.85
CA ALA A 145 1.09 -14.17 -17.25
C ALA A 145 0.66 -12.84 -16.59
N SER A 146 -0.64 -12.62 -16.43
CA SER A 146 -1.19 -11.46 -15.73
C SER A 146 -0.86 -11.49 -14.24
N LEU A 147 -0.99 -12.65 -13.59
CA LEU A 147 -0.64 -12.84 -12.16
C LEU A 147 0.85 -12.65 -11.92
N GLU A 148 1.71 -13.22 -12.78
CA GLU A 148 3.17 -13.00 -12.70
C GLU A 148 3.53 -11.54 -12.89
N SER A 149 2.91 -10.85 -13.83
CA SER A 149 3.13 -9.42 -14.04
C SER A 149 2.75 -8.59 -12.81
N GLN A 150 1.60 -8.89 -12.18
CA GLN A 150 1.19 -8.26 -10.93
C GLN A 150 2.16 -8.59 -9.78
N ALA A 151 2.59 -9.84 -9.63
CA ALA A 151 3.55 -10.24 -8.61
C ALA A 151 4.90 -9.52 -8.78
N ARG A 152 5.42 -9.44 -10.00
CA ARG A 152 6.63 -8.67 -10.31
C ARG A 152 6.47 -7.18 -10.01
N TYR A 153 5.30 -6.61 -10.30
CA TYR A 153 5.01 -5.20 -10.03
C TYR A 153 5.02 -4.90 -8.53
N ILE A 154 4.36 -5.71 -7.70
CA ILE A 154 4.29 -5.49 -6.25
C ILE A 154 5.61 -5.75 -5.52
N THR A 155 6.48 -6.60 -6.08
CA THR A 155 7.81 -6.90 -5.51
C THR A 155 8.93 -6.05 -6.09
N ARG A 156 8.62 -5.16 -7.05
CA ARG A 156 9.61 -4.30 -7.69
C ARG A 156 10.33 -3.43 -6.66
N PRO A 157 11.67 -3.35 -6.70
CA PRO A 157 12.42 -2.45 -5.85
C PRO A 157 12.02 -0.99 -6.11
N ALA A 158 12.11 -0.14 -5.08
CA ALA A 158 11.77 1.27 -5.16
C ALA A 158 12.58 2.05 -6.20
N LEU A 159 13.83 1.63 -6.39
CA LEU A 159 14.76 2.16 -7.39
C LEU A 159 15.33 0.98 -8.17
N ALA A 160 15.26 1.09 -9.49
CA ALA A 160 16.02 0.20 -10.34
C ALA A 160 17.51 0.59 -10.26
N MET A 161 18.41 -0.38 -10.13
CA MET A 161 19.85 -0.10 -9.99
C MET A 161 20.42 0.59 -11.23
N ASP A 162 19.84 0.38 -12.41
CA ASP A 162 20.18 1.04 -13.66
C ASP A 162 19.75 2.53 -13.72
N ALA A 163 18.83 2.94 -12.85
CA ALA A 163 18.46 4.35 -12.68
C ALA A 163 19.41 5.12 -11.76
N LEU A 164 20.35 4.43 -11.10
CA LEU A 164 21.37 5.01 -10.22
C LEU A 164 22.69 5.19 -11.00
N ARG A 165 23.20 6.41 -11.02
CA ARG A 165 24.47 6.73 -11.67
C ARG A 165 25.35 7.56 -10.77
N GLU A 166 26.60 7.16 -10.61
CA GLU A 166 27.63 7.98 -9.96
C GLU A 166 28.14 9.02 -10.95
N LEU A 167 28.22 10.27 -10.51
CA LEU A 167 28.78 11.37 -11.27
C LEU A 167 30.28 11.52 -10.97
N ASP A 168 31.02 12.20 -11.86
CA ASP A 168 32.45 12.41 -11.73
C ASP A 168 32.87 13.17 -10.44
N ASP A 169 31.94 13.87 -9.81
CA ASP A 169 32.13 14.60 -8.55
C ASP A 169 31.74 13.77 -7.30
N GLY A 170 31.46 12.47 -7.45
CA GLY A 170 31.10 11.56 -6.36
C GLY A 170 29.64 11.67 -5.88
N ARG A 171 28.82 12.47 -6.54
CA ARG A 171 27.38 12.53 -6.25
C ARG A 171 26.65 11.37 -6.94
N LEU A 172 25.59 10.89 -6.30
CA LEU A 172 24.68 9.93 -6.93
C LEU A 172 23.50 10.66 -7.60
N ALA A 173 23.29 10.35 -8.86
CA ALA A 173 22.16 10.81 -9.63
C ALA A 173 21.13 9.70 -9.77
N ILE A 174 19.84 10.02 -9.58
CA ILE A 174 18.73 9.15 -9.92
C ILE A 174 18.04 9.74 -11.15
N GLU A 175 18.05 8.99 -12.24
CA GLU A 175 17.33 9.34 -13.46
C GLU A 175 15.90 8.79 -13.37
N THR A 176 14.91 9.69 -13.44
CA THR A 176 13.50 9.27 -13.47
C THR A 176 12.99 9.25 -14.91
N PRO A 177 12.09 8.31 -15.26
CA PRO A 177 11.48 8.30 -16.58
C PRO A 177 10.78 9.63 -16.89
N TYR A 178 10.83 10.06 -18.15
CA TYR A 178 10.09 11.22 -18.62
C TYR A 178 8.61 11.12 -18.27
N ASN A 179 8.07 12.15 -17.62
CA ASN A 179 6.65 12.25 -17.32
C ASN A 179 5.99 13.31 -18.21
N PRO A 180 5.11 12.94 -19.15
CA PRO A 180 4.45 13.91 -20.04
C PRO A 180 3.56 14.92 -19.31
N CYS A 181 3.06 14.59 -18.09
CA CYS A 181 2.28 15.52 -17.27
C CYS A 181 3.15 16.50 -16.46
N ARG A 182 4.46 16.26 -16.38
CA ARG A 182 5.47 17.16 -15.82
C ARG A 182 6.70 17.02 -16.70
N PRO A 183 6.85 17.85 -17.77
CA PRO A 183 7.90 17.71 -18.76
C PRO A 183 9.27 18.16 -18.21
N CYS A 184 9.75 17.46 -17.19
CA CYS A 184 11.08 17.60 -16.66
C CYS A 184 11.63 16.22 -16.32
N PHE A 185 12.86 15.97 -16.70
CA PHE A 185 13.65 14.90 -16.10
C PHE A 185 13.98 15.34 -14.69
N SER A 186 13.54 14.62 -13.68
CA SER A 186 13.95 14.90 -12.30
C SER A 186 15.28 14.21 -12.08
N LEU A 187 16.37 14.97 -12.16
CA LEU A 187 17.67 14.53 -11.70
C LEU A 187 17.77 14.82 -10.20
N TRP A 188 17.73 13.76 -9.37
CA TRP A 188 17.94 13.90 -7.93
C TRP A 188 19.41 13.68 -7.62
N LEU A 189 20.05 14.71 -7.08
CA LEU A 189 21.46 14.66 -6.68
C LEU A 189 21.53 14.42 -5.17
N PHE A 190 22.23 13.36 -4.77
CA PHE A 190 22.51 13.05 -3.38
C PHE A 190 24.00 13.23 -3.13
N GLN A 191 24.33 14.03 -2.13
CA GLN A 191 25.66 14.11 -1.61
C GLN A 191 25.68 13.37 -0.27
N PHE A 192 26.44 12.30 -0.18
CA PHE A 192 26.69 11.65 1.09
C PHE A 192 27.82 12.40 1.78
N PRO A 193 27.67 12.73 3.08
CA PRO A 193 28.80 13.27 3.84
C PRO A 193 29.91 12.22 3.88
N PRO A 194 31.19 12.66 3.90
CA PRO A 194 32.34 11.77 3.97
C PRO A 194 32.35 10.91 5.24
#